data_816d68ce3721efc008f3959664f1a040
#
_entry.id   816d68ce3721efc008f3959664f1a040
#
_cell.length_a   1.000
_cell.length_b   1.000
_cell.length_c   1.000
_cell.angle_alpha   90.00
_cell.angle_beta   90.00
_cell.angle_gamma   90.00
#
_symmetry.space_group_name_H-M   'P 1'
#
loop_
_entity.id
_entity.type
_entity.pdbx_description
1 polymer ?
#
loop_
_entity_poly.entity_id
_entity_poly.type
_entity_poly.pdbx_seq_one_letter_code
_entity_poly.pdbx_strand_id
1 'polypeptide(L)'
;MRPTSVLADAWQGLSRNKSIAISVVLVTMISMYLLGVGVLAQRQVQTMKGHWYDRVQVSIYLCTETSSQPNCSEGAVTEEQKETIEAQLEESKPLVKQVYFETEQEAFDRFREDYKNSPLSKNIRVGDIPPSYRVQLSDPEQYETIASAFQNAPGVASVPDLRKVFSSLFQAINIASAVMVALALLTLVSAVLLMATTIRQAAFTRRREIAIMKLVGASNGTIRTPFILETLIAGVVGTALAVGLLWFSAWSLFDEYLIQETTGTAYISSGDVLVIAPFLLVLVAILAVATSTVTLWRYLRV
;
A
#
# COMPACT_ATOMS: atom_id res chain seq x y z
N MET A 1 -44.22 -9.00 4.63
CA MET A 1 -43.61 -9.84 3.57
C MET A 1 -42.60 -10.77 4.21
N ARG A 2 -42.58 -12.05 3.83
CA ARG A 2 -41.57 -12.97 4.34
C ARG A 2 -40.22 -12.63 3.66
N PRO A 3 -39.11 -12.53 4.41
CA PRO A 3 -37.79 -12.14 3.84
C PRO A 3 -37.32 -13.09 2.70
N THR A 4 -37.77 -14.32 2.73
CA THR A 4 -37.50 -15.34 1.70
C THR A 4 -38.10 -15.04 0.32
N SER A 5 -39.26 -14.35 0.25
CA SER A 5 -39.85 -13.98 -1.03
C SER A 5 -39.13 -12.83 -1.70
N VAL A 6 -38.60 -11.88 -0.92
CA VAL A 6 -37.90 -10.69 -1.46
C VAL A 6 -36.52 -11.07 -2.03
N LEU A 7 -35.82 -12.02 -1.43
CA LEU A 7 -34.56 -12.58 -1.95
C LEU A 7 -34.83 -13.38 -3.25
N ALA A 8 -35.90 -14.16 -3.31
CA ALA A 8 -36.28 -14.89 -4.52
C ALA A 8 -36.60 -13.94 -5.68
N ASP A 9 -37.33 -12.84 -5.41
CA ASP A 9 -37.67 -11.82 -6.40
C ASP A 9 -36.42 -11.10 -6.92
N ALA A 10 -35.45 -10.78 -6.04
CA ALA A 10 -34.14 -10.19 -6.43
C ALA A 10 -33.32 -11.14 -7.29
N TRP A 11 -33.28 -12.43 -6.93
CA TRP A 11 -32.58 -13.45 -7.73
C TRP A 11 -33.24 -13.64 -9.11
N GLN A 12 -34.52 -13.64 -9.15
CA GLN A 12 -35.29 -13.73 -10.40
C GLN A 12 -35.09 -12.51 -11.30
N GLY A 13 -34.95 -11.31 -10.71
CA GLY A 13 -34.59 -10.07 -11.41
C GLY A 13 -33.22 -10.15 -12.08
N LEU A 14 -32.19 -10.60 -11.34
CA LEU A 14 -30.82 -10.82 -11.87
C LEU A 14 -30.81 -11.88 -12.98
N SER A 15 -31.55 -12.97 -12.82
CA SER A 15 -31.59 -14.06 -13.79
C SER A 15 -32.32 -13.71 -15.11
N ARG A 16 -33.27 -12.78 -15.10
CA ARG A 16 -33.96 -12.29 -16.32
C ARG A 16 -33.06 -11.39 -17.18
N ASN A 17 -32.06 -10.72 -16.58
CA ASN A 17 -31.22 -9.74 -17.27
C ASN A 17 -29.74 -10.01 -17.04
N LYS A 18 -29.32 -11.26 -17.25
CA LYS A 18 -27.99 -11.79 -16.96
C LYS A 18 -26.84 -10.93 -17.51
N SER A 19 -26.96 -10.46 -18.76
CA SER A 19 -25.94 -9.64 -19.40
C SER A 19 -25.66 -8.34 -18.63
N ILE A 20 -26.71 -7.65 -18.20
CA ILE A 20 -26.57 -6.40 -17.47
C ILE A 20 -26.06 -6.66 -16.03
N ALA A 21 -26.56 -7.72 -15.39
CA ALA A 21 -26.09 -8.10 -14.06
C ALA A 21 -24.58 -8.44 -14.08
N ILE A 22 -24.13 -9.21 -15.07
CA ILE A 22 -22.71 -9.53 -15.27
C ILE A 22 -21.87 -8.27 -15.49
N SER A 23 -22.37 -7.32 -16.31
CA SER A 23 -21.67 -6.05 -16.53
C SER A 23 -21.51 -5.24 -15.25
N VAL A 24 -22.53 -5.17 -14.40
CA VAL A 24 -22.47 -4.50 -13.08
C VAL A 24 -21.44 -5.19 -12.19
N VAL A 25 -21.48 -6.53 -12.10
CA VAL A 25 -20.54 -7.33 -11.31
C VAL A 25 -19.12 -7.09 -11.79
N LEU A 26 -18.84 -7.15 -13.09
CA LEU A 26 -17.50 -6.97 -13.65
C LEU A 26 -16.94 -5.56 -13.42
N VAL A 27 -17.75 -4.53 -13.68
CA VAL A 27 -17.30 -3.14 -13.46
C VAL A 27 -17.06 -2.88 -11.97
N THR A 28 -17.92 -3.39 -11.09
CA THR A 28 -17.72 -3.30 -9.63
C THR A 28 -16.48 -4.07 -9.19
N MET A 29 -16.26 -5.26 -9.72
CA MET A 29 -15.08 -6.08 -9.46
C MET A 29 -13.79 -5.32 -9.82
N ILE A 30 -13.72 -4.76 -11.03
CA ILE A 30 -12.55 -3.99 -11.49
C ILE A 30 -12.34 -2.77 -10.61
N SER A 31 -13.39 -2.01 -10.30
CA SER A 31 -13.31 -0.82 -9.46
C SER A 31 -12.78 -1.13 -8.06
N MET A 32 -13.32 -2.17 -7.41
CA MET A 32 -12.91 -2.59 -6.07
C MET A 32 -11.52 -3.23 -6.06
N TYR A 33 -11.14 -3.93 -7.13
CA TYR A 33 -9.79 -4.46 -7.29
C TYR A 33 -8.76 -3.33 -7.37
N LEU A 34 -8.97 -2.35 -8.27
CA LEU A 34 -8.05 -1.20 -8.40
C LEU A 34 -7.94 -0.39 -7.11
N LEU A 35 -9.07 -0.16 -6.44
CA LEU A 35 -9.08 0.53 -5.15
C LEU A 35 -8.29 -0.27 -4.10
N GLY A 36 -8.51 -1.57 -4.03
CA GLY A 36 -7.80 -2.47 -3.12
C GLY A 36 -6.29 -2.50 -3.38
N VAL A 37 -5.86 -2.57 -4.64
CA VAL A 37 -4.43 -2.47 -5.01
C VAL A 37 -3.84 -1.13 -4.57
N GLY A 38 -4.55 -0.02 -4.79
CA GLY A 38 -4.08 1.30 -4.34
C GLY A 38 -3.92 1.40 -2.82
N VAL A 39 -4.87 0.86 -2.06
CA VAL A 39 -4.82 0.82 -0.59
C VAL A 39 -3.70 -0.10 -0.09
N LEU A 40 -3.53 -1.28 -0.70
CA LEU A 40 -2.44 -2.20 -0.37
C LEU A 40 -1.07 -1.59 -0.67
N ALA A 41 -0.91 -0.89 -1.79
CA ALA A 41 0.33 -0.20 -2.12
C ALA A 41 0.68 0.88 -1.08
N GLN A 42 -0.31 1.66 -0.61
CA GLN A 42 -0.10 2.62 0.47
C GLN A 42 0.30 1.93 1.79
N ARG A 43 -0.32 0.82 2.12
CA ARG A 43 0.08 0.02 3.29
C ARG A 43 1.49 -0.52 3.15
N GLN A 44 1.86 -1.03 1.98
CA GLN A 44 3.23 -1.49 1.71
C GLN A 44 4.26 -0.40 1.98
N VAL A 45 4.03 0.82 1.49
CA VAL A 45 4.91 1.96 1.76
C VAL A 45 5.03 2.24 3.25
N GLN A 46 3.92 2.21 4.00
CA GLN A 46 3.94 2.45 5.44
C GLN A 46 4.66 1.34 6.20
N THR A 47 4.44 0.08 5.84
CA THR A 47 5.11 -1.07 6.44
C THR A 47 6.62 -1.02 6.18
N MET A 48 7.02 -0.71 4.95
CA MET A 48 8.44 -0.53 4.62
C MET A 48 9.05 0.64 5.38
N LYS A 49 8.39 1.81 5.40
CA LYS A 49 8.89 2.96 6.16
C LYS A 49 9.05 2.63 7.64
N GLY A 50 8.06 2.02 8.30
CA GLY A 50 8.16 1.64 9.70
C GLY A 50 9.33 0.71 9.98
N HIS A 51 9.50 -0.32 9.16
CA HIS A 51 10.60 -1.27 9.31
C HIS A 51 11.98 -0.65 9.09
N TRP A 52 12.08 0.29 8.13
CA TRP A 52 13.32 0.98 7.83
C TRP A 52 13.62 2.09 8.84
N TYR A 53 12.62 2.85 9.29
CA TYR A 53 12.82 3.93 10.26
C TYR A 53 13.39 3.42 11.60
N ASP A 54 12.98 2.22 12.04
CA ASP A 54 13.54 1.62 13.26
C ASP A 54 14.98 1.09 13.07
N ARG A 55 15.41 0.85 11.83
CA ARG A 55 16.72 0.28 11.47
C ARG A 55 17.64 1.24 10.73
N VAL A 56 17.16 2.40 10.30
CA VAL A 56 18.00 3.38 9.59
C VAL A 56 19.01 3.95 10.56
N GLN A 57 20.22 3.43 10.45
CA GLN A 57 21.42 3.99 11.05
C GLN A 57 22.13 4.84 10.01
N VAL A 58 22.59 6.03 10.41
CA VAL A 58 23.50 6.83 9.61
C VAL A 58 24.86 6.15 9.67
N SER A 59 25.39 5.71 8.54
CA SER A 59 26.73 5.16 8.48
C SER A 59 27.69 6.27 8.08
N ILE A 60 28.61 6.62 8.99
CA ILE A 60 29.70 7.57 8.75
C ILE A 60 30.93 6.72 8.43
N TYR A 61 31.23 6.57 7.17
CA TYR A 61 32.42 5.80 6.74
C TYR A 61 33.68 6.60 6.95
N LEU A 62 34.68 5.96 7.53
CA LEU A 62 35.94 6.57 7.86
C LEU A 62 36.99 6.37 6.73
N CYS A 63 38.01 7.21 6.72
CA CYS A 63 39.10 7.13 5.77
C CYS A 63 39.92 5.88 6.00
N THR A 64 40.33 5.22 4.90
CA THR A 64 41.30 4.13 4.84
C THR A 64 42.53 4.59 4.05
N GLU A 65 43.59 3.79 4.03
CA GLU A 65 44.80 4.09 3.24
C GLU A 65 44.52 4.21 1.73
N THR A 66 43.46 3.56 1.25
CA THR A 66 43.05 3.55 -0.16
C THR A 66 41.98 4.60 -0.52
N SER A 67 41.52 5.37 0.46
CA SER A 67 40.48 6.40 0.26
C SER A 67 41.02 7.56 -0.57
N SER A 68 40.27 7.96 -1.62
CA SER A 68 40.65 9.05 -2.55
C SER A 68 39.89 10.35 -2.33
N GLN A 69 39.08 10.43 -1.28
CA GLN A 69 38.25 11.59 -0.97
C GLN A 69 39.11 12.76 -0.43
N PRO A 70 38.69 14.02 -0.67
CA PRO A 70 39.45 15.19 -0.21
C PRO A 70 39.71 15.21 1.31
N ASN A 71 38.79 14.71 2.11
CA ASN A 71 38.88 14.65 3.56
C ASN A 71 39.85 13.54 4.06
N CYS A 72 40.33 12.68 3.15
CA CYS A 72 41.24 11.55 3.43
C CYS A 72 42.64 11.82 2.93
N SER A 73 43.04 13.08 2.73
CA SER A 73 44.35 13.45 2.22
C SER A 73 45.51 13.02 3.12
N GLU A 74 45.27 12.77 4.40
CA GLU A 74 46.24 12.31 5.39
C GLU A 74 46.32 10.76 5.50
N GLY A 75 45.53 10.04 4.67
CA GLY A 75 45.46 8.57 4.68
C GLY A 75 44.38 8.02 5.58
N ALA A 76 44.66 6.91 6.28
CA ALA A 76 43.70 6.28 7.19
C ALA A 76 43.37 7.19 8.38
N VAL A 77 42.12 7.09 8.88
CA VAL A 77 41.65 7.85 10.06
C VAL A 77 42.57 7.59 11.28
N THR A 78 42.99 8.67 11.96
CA THR A 78 43.80 8.57 13.19
C THR A 78 42.91 8.36 14.42
N GLU A 79 43.50 7.85 15.54
CA GLU A 79 42.73 7.69 16.79
C GLU A 79 42.19 9.02 17.32
N GLU A 80 42.98 10.11 17.20
CA GLU A 80 42.58 11.47 17.62
C GLU A 80 41.36 11.96 16.82
N GLN A 81 41.29 11.67 15.52
CA GLN A 81 40.16 11.97 14.66
C GLN A 81 38.92 11.15 15.05
N LYS A 82 39.09 9.86 15.39
CA LYS A 82 38.01 9.01 15.87
C LYS A 82 37.44 9.53 17.19
N GLU A 83 38.29 9.86 18.15
CA GLU A 83 37.87 10.45 19.44
C GLU A 83 37.08 11.76 19.23
N THR A 84 37.56 12.60 18.30
CA THR A 84 36.86 13.85 17.96
C THR A 84 35.49 13.61 17.37
N ILE A 85 35.36 12.67 16.43
CA ILE A 85 34.08 12.29 15.80
C ILE A 85 33.13 11.73 16.86
N GLU A 86 33.62 10.85 17.74
CA GLU A 86 32.82 10.25 18.79
C GLU A 86 32.34 11.29 19.80
N ALA A 87 33.18 12.21 20.21
CA ALA A 87 32.80 13.32 21.10
C ALA A 87 31.71 14.21 20.48
N GLN A 88 31.82 14.56 19.21
CA GLN A 88 30.81 15.34 18.48
C GLN A 88 29.47 14.58 18.34
N LEU A 89 29.51 13.27 18.14
CA LEU A 89 28.31 12.43 18.10
C LEU A 89 27.63 12.36 19.46
N GLU A 90 28.39 12.25 20.55
CA GLU A 90 27.89 12.29 21.93
C GLU A 90 27.27 13.65 22.28
N GLU A 91 27.87 14.75 21.83
CA GLU A 91 27.34 16.11 22.03
C GLU A 91 26.03 16.31 21.24
N SER A 92 25.83 15.56 20.18
CA SER A 92 24.59 15.60 19.36
C SER A 92 23.38 14.94 20.04
N LYS A 93 23.43 14.51 21.27
CA LYS A 93 22.27 14.05 22.06
C LYS A 93 21.34 15.24 22.37
N PRO A 94 19.99 15.08 22.28
CA PRO A 94 19.23 13.84 22.16
C PRO A 94 18.95 13.38 20.71
N LEU A 95 19.50 14.05 19.69
CA LEU A 95 19.29 13.71 18.29
C LEU A 95 19.85 12.31 17.97
N VAL A 96 21.04 12.01 18.49
CA VAL A 96 21.71 10.71 18.43
C VAL A 96 21.27 9.87 19.63
N LYS A 97 20.68 8.70 19.35
CA LYS A 97 20.22 7.76 20.37
C LYS A 97 21.33 6.80 20.81
N GLN A 98 22.03 6.22 19.83
CA GLN A 98 23.12 5.27 20.05
C GLN A 98 24.14 5.41 18.93
N VAL A 99 25.42 5.17 19.28
CA VAL A 99 26.56 5.15 18.35
C VAL A 99 27.23 3.79 18.50
N TYR A 100 27.50 3.13 17.36
CA TYR A 100 28.25 1.88 17.31
C TYR A 100 29.43 2.06 16.37
N PHE A 101 30.63 1.75 16.84
CA PHE A 101 31.79 1.65 15.97
C PHE A 101 31.83 0.25 15.36
N GLU A 102 31.90 0.18 14.05
CA GLU A 102 31.97 -1.06 13.27
C GLU A 102 33.34 -1.13 12.60
N THR A 103 34.08 -2.18 12.90
CA THR A 103 35.37 -2.47 12.30
C THR A 103 35.26 -3.00 10.88
N GLU A 104 36.32 -2.98 10.08
CA GLU A 104 36.35 -3.56 8.73
C GLU A 104 35.94 -5.04 8.71
N GLN A 105 36.38 -5.80 9.74
CA GLN A 105 36.03 -7.22 9.87
C GLN A 105 34.53 -7.41 10.15
N GLU A 106 33.96 -6.66 11.06
CA GLU A 106 32.55 -6.73 11.39
C GLU A 106 31.67 -6.29 10.20
N ALA A 107 32.08 -5.24 9.48
CA ALA A 107 31.43 -4.77 8.27
C ALA A 107 31.42 -5.86 7.17
N PHE A 108 32.56 -6.54 7.00
CA PHE A 108 32.70 -7.65 6.06
C PHE A 108 31.81 -8.85 6.44
N ASP A 109 31.82 -9.27 7.71
CA ASP A 109 31.06 -10.43 8.18
C ASP A 109 29.55 -10.16 8.05
N ARG A 110 29.11 -8.96 8.41
CA ARG A 110 27.72 -8.54 8.23
C ARG A 110 27.33 -8.50 6.75
N PHE A 111 28.16 -7.92 5.89
CA PHE A 111 27.86 -7.87 4.45
C PHE A 111 27.70 -9.28 3.87
N ARG A 112 28.56 -10.22 4.26
CA ARG A 112 28.43 -11.62 3.84
C ARG A 112 27.20 -12.29 4.38
N GLU A 113 26.74 -11.91 5.57
CA GLU A 113 25.52 -12.43 6.16
C GLU A 113 24.27 -11.88 5.45
N ASP A 114 24.23 -10.58 5.20
CA ASP A 114 23.11 -9.89 4.55
C ASP A 114 22.96 -10.32 3.08
N TYR A 115 24.08 -10.60 2.40
CA TYR A 115 24.11 -10.92 0.97
C TYR A 115 24.57 -12.36 0.67
N LYS A 116 24.23 -13.33 1.53
CA LYS A 116 24.62 -14.76 1.39
C LYS A 116 24.33 -15.35 0.01
N ASN A 117 23.20 -14.97 -0.59
CA ASN A 117 22.72 -15.49 -1.87
C ASN A 117 23.14 -14.64 -3.08
N SER A 118 23.86 -13.53 -2.86
CA SER A 118 24.29 -12.64 -3.93
C SER A 118 25.68 -13.03 -4.46
N PRO A 119 25.91 -12.96 -5.78
CA PRO A 119 27.26 -13.12 -6.34
C PRO A 119 28.29 -12.11 -5.80
N LEU A 120 27.81 -10.95 -5.30
CA LEU A 120 28.64 -9.89 -4.72
C LEU A 120 29.38 -10.36 -3.45
N SER A 121 28.74 -11.19 -2.61
CA SER A 121 29.35 -11.69 -1.37
C SER A 121 30.58 -12.57 -1.58
N LYS A 122 30.75 -13.13 -2.80
CA LYS A 122 31.87 -14.02 -3.13
C LYS A 122 33.14 -13.27 -3.52
N ASN A 123 33.03 -12.02 -3.94
CA ASN A 123 34.14 -11.24 -4.50
C ASN A 123 34.71 -10.18 -3.56
N ILE A 124 34.08 -9.96 -2.41
CA ILE A 124 34.45 -8.95 -1.43
C ILE A 124 35.53 -9.51 -0.49
N ARG A 125 36.49 -8.67 -0.07
CA ARG A 125 37.56 -8.99 0.87
C ARG A 125 37.50 -8.10 2.10
N VAL A 126 38.11 -8.53 3.19
CA VAL A 126 38.29 -7.68 4.36
C VAL A 126 39.16 -6.46 3.95
N GLY A 127 38.66 -5.27 4.28
CA GLY A 127 39.28 -4.00 3.86
C GLY A 127 38.61 -3.33 2.65
N ASP A 128 37.76 -4.05 1.88
CA ASP A 128 37.00 -3.45 0.79
C ASP A 128 35.82 -2.56 1.33
N ILE A 129 35.39 -2.84 2.56
CA ILE A 129 34.40 -2.03 3.26
C ILE A 129 35.11 -1.25 4.35
N PRO A 130 35.10 0.10 4.31
CA PRO A 130 35.74 0.91 5.32
C PRO A 130 35.08 0.77 6.69
N PRO A 131 35.82 1.00 7.80
CA PRO A 131 35.23 1.07 9.12
C PRO A 131 34.25 2.23 9.20
N SER A 132 33.24 2.14 10.06
CA SER A 132 32.21 3.16 10.14
C SER A 132 31.67 3.35 11.54
N TYR A 133 31.21 4.58 11.84
CA TYR A 133 30.31 4.83 12.96
C TYR A 133 28.89 4.65 12.46
N ARG A 134 28.15 3.78 13.14
CA ARG A 134 26.71 3.55 12.90
C ARG A 134 25.92 4.30 13.95
N VAL A 135 25.23 5.33 13.51
CA VAL A 135 24.53 6.26 14.36
C VAL A 135 23.04 6.01 14.25
N GLN A 136 22.41 5.59 15.34
CA GLN A 136 20.96 5.50 15.44
C GLN A 136 20.41 6.85 15.84
N LEU A 137 19.54 7.43 15.01
CA LEU A 137 18.88 8.69 15.28
C LEU A 137 17.60 8.49 16.09
N SER A 138 17.26 9.49 16.93
CA SER A 138 15.97 9.55 17.62
C SER A 138 14.82 9.85 16.65
N ASP A 139 15.10 10.65 15.61
CA ASP A 139 14.20 10.97 14.52
C ASP A 139 14.93 10.81 13.18
N PRO A 140 14.56 9.81 12.38
CA PRO A 140 15.18 9.56 11.07
C PRO A 140 15.05 10.71 10.08
N GLU A 141 14.08 11.62 10.26
CA GLU A 141 13.92 12.78 9.38
C GLU A 141 15.04 13.80 9.53
N GLN A 142 15.76 13.77 10.67
CA GLN A 142 16.87 14.66 10.95
C GLN A 142 18.24 14.14 10.47
N TYR A 143 18.25 13.17 9.58
CA TYR A 143 19.47 12.63 8.95
C TYR A 143 20.35 13.73 8.34
N GLU A 144 19.74 14.69 7.61
CA GLU A 144 20.50 15.76 6.92
C GLU A 144 21.31 16.61 7.90
N THR A 145 20.83 16.77 9.12
CA THR A 145 21.55 17.52 10.16
C THR A 145 22.85 16.81 10.54
N ILE A 146 22.80 15.51 10.76
CA ILE A 146 24.00 14.71 11.08
C ILE A 146 24.89 14.56 9.85
N ALA A 147 24.33 14.23 8.67
CA ALA A 147 25.10 14.05 7.46
C ALA A 147 25.87 15.31 7.08
N SER A 148 25.24 16.50 7.14
CA SER A 148 25.90 17.76 6.81
C SER A 148 26.99 18.14 7.82
N ALA A 149 26.83 17.80 9.10
CA ALA A 149 27.83 18.05 10.13
C ALA A 149 29.10 17.22 9.93
N PHE A 150 28.95 15.96 9.50
CA PHE A 150 30.07 15.03 9.41
C PHE A 150 30.61 14.81 7.98
N GLN A 151 29.88 15.18 6.92
CA GLN A 151 30.29 14.95 5.53
C GLN A 151 31.64 15.57 5.17
N ASN A 152 32.02 16.68 5.81
CA ASN A 152 33.28 17.38 5.57
C ASN A 152 34.25 17.28 6.78
N ALA A 153 33.96 16.41 7.75
CA ALA A 153 34.81 16.27 8.92
C ALA A 153 36.13 15.53 8.55
N PRO A 154 37.29 15.95 9.13
CA PRO A 154 38.54 15.24 8.92
C PRO A 154 38.45 13.78 9.34
N GLY A 155 38.99 12.87 8.53
CA GLY A 155 38.92 11.43 8.77
C GLY A 155 37.61 10.76 8.35
N VAL A 156 36.61 11.51 7.83
CA VAL A 156 35.36 10.98 7.27
C VAL A 156 35.48 10.86 5.76
N ALA A 157 35.37 9.65 5.23
CA ALA A 157 35.38 9.39 3.80
C ALA A 157 34.06 9.74 3.12
N SER A 158 32.94 9.32 3.70
CA SER A 158 31.60 9.62 3.17
C SER A 158 30.52 9.35 4.20
N VAL A 159 29.39 10.06 4.03
CA VAL A 159 28.13 9.81 4.74
C VAL A 159 27.04 9.61 3.69
N PRO A 160 26.86 8.38 3.16
CA PRO A 160 25.91 8.11 2.08
C PRO A 160 24.47 8.27 2.54
N ASP A 161 23.70 9.06 1.79
CA ASP A 161 22.27 9.23 2.04
C ASP A 161 21.47 8.12 1.36
N LEU A 162 21.29 7.01 2.08
CA LEU A 162 20.44 5.91 1.59
C LEU A 162 18.98 6.35 1.38
N ARG A 163 18.53 7.40 2.08
CA ARG A 163 17.13 7.89 1.92
C ARG A 163 16.89 8.43 0.51
N LYS A 164 17.88 9.06 -0.15
CA LYS A 164 17.73 9.53 -1.53
C LYS A 164 17.41 8.39 -2.50
N VAL A 165 18.03 7.23 -2.30
CA VAL A 165 17.77 6.04 -3.11
C VAL A 165 16.36 5.51 -2.86
N PHE A 166 15.97 5.38 -1.59
CA PHE A 166 14.64 4.88 -1.22
C PHE A 166 13.53 5.90 -1.44
N SER A 167 13.80 7.20 -1.32
CA SER A 167 12.79 8.25 -1.55
C SER A 167 12.25 8.21 -2.98
N SER A 168 13.10 7.98 -3.97
CA SER A 168 12.68 7.83 -5.37
C SER A 168 11.77 6.62 -5.57
N LEU A 169 12.08 5.49 -4.93
CA LEU A 169 11.26 4.30 -4.96
C LEU A 169 9.90 4.53 -4.28
N PHE A 170 9.90 5.11 -3.08
CA PHE A 170 8.65 5.43 -2.36
C PHE A 170 7.80 6.44 -3.13
N GLN A 171 8.43 7.44 -3.76
CA GLN A 171 7.73 8.40 -4.61
C GLN A 171 7.09 7.69 -5.82
N ALA A 172 7.81 6.79 -6.49
CA ALA A 172 7.26 6.01 -7.60
C ALA A 172 6.06 5.16 -7.18
N ILE A 173 6.14 4.46 -6.03
CA ILE A 173 5.03 3.67 -5.49
C ILE A 173 3.85 4.56 -5.12
N ASN A 174 4.08 5.72 -4.51
CA ASN A 174 3.04 6.67 -4.15
C ASN A 174 2.32 7.22 -5.40
N ILE A 175 3.07 7.56 -6.45
CA ILE A 175 2.48 8.02 -7.73
C ILE A 175 1.66 6.88 -8.36
N ALA A 176 2.22 5.67 -8.43
CA ALA A 176 1.50 4.50 -8.96
C ALA A 176 0.20 4.24 -8.18
N SER A 177 0.26 4.28 -6.85
CA SER A 177 -0.90 4.14 -5.99
C SER A 177 -1.95 5.24 -6.22
N ALA A 178 -1.53 6.49 -6.35
CA ALA A 178 -2.43 7.61 -6.64
C ALA A 178 -3.13 7.44 -8.00
N VAL A 179 -2.41 6.98 -9.02
CA VAL A 179 -2.98 6.66 -10.34
C VAL A 179 -4.00 5.53 -10.23
N MET A 180 -3.68 4.46 -9.48
CA MET A 180 -4.60 3.33 -9.26
C MET A 180 -5.89 3.79 -8.56
N VAL A 181 -5.78 4.64 -7.54
CA VAL A 181 -6.95 5.21 -6.84
C VAL A 181 -7.76 6.12 -7.77
N ALA A 182 -7.12 6.94 -8.58
CA ALA A 182 -7.81 7.78 -9.56
C ALA A 182 -8.59 6.96 -10.60
N LEU A 183 -7.98 5.89 -11.13
CA LEU A 183 -8.64 4.95 -12.03
C LEU A 183 -9.78 4.21 -11.31
N ALA A 184 -9.60 3.82 -10.06
CA ALA A 184 -10.65 3.20 -9.25
C ALA A 184 -11.85 4.13 -9.06
N LEU A 185 -11.61 5.42 -8.79
CA LEU A 185 -12.70 6.41 -8.68
C LEU A 185 -13.43 6.60 -10.00
N LEU A 186 -12.71 6.66 -11.13
CA LEU A 186 -13.32 6.77 -12.46
C LEU A 186 -14.20 5.56 -12.78
N THR A 187 -13.69 4.35 -12.54
CA THR A 187 -14.44 3.11 -12.79
C THR A 187 -15.60 2.95 -11.79
N LEU A 188 -15.45 3.45 -10.55
CA LEU A 188 -16.51 3.48 -9.55
C LEU A 188 -17.67 4.39 -9.98
N VAL A 189 -17.38 5.58 -10.52
CA VAL A 189 -18.40 6.46 -11.10
C VAL A 189 -19.13 5.75 -12.25
N SER A 190 -18.38 5.06 -13.11
CA SER A 190 -18.96 4.25 -14.19
C SER A 190 -19.87 3.12 -13.65
N ALA A 191 -19.47 2.45 -12.57
CA ALA A 191 -20.28 1.44 -11.90
C ALA A 191 -21.60 2.02 -11.36
N VAL A 192 -21.53 3.19 -10.70
CA VAL A 192 -22.71 3.90 -10.18
C VAL A 192 -23.66 4.29 -11.32
N LEU A 193 -23.14 4.83 -12.42
CA LEU A 193 -23.95 5.17 -13.59
C LEU A 193 -24.60 3.94 -14.22
N LEU A 194 -23.85 2.84 -14.33
CA LEU A 194 -24.36 1.59 -14.85
C LEU A 194 -25.46 1.01 -13.95
N MET A 195 -25.27 1.00 -12.63
CA MET A 195 -26.30 0.62 -11.66
C MET A 195 -27.54 1.49 -11.80
N ALA A 196 -27.39 2.82 -11.90
CA ALA A 196 -28.50 3.74 -12.04
C ALA A 196 -29.31 3.48 -13.33
N THR A 197 -28.65 3.24 -14.46
CA THR A 197 -29.31 2.92 -15.74
C THR A 197 -30.05 1.57 -15.66
N THR A 198 -29.42 0.57 -15.04
CA THR A 198 -30.00 -0.77 -14.82
C THR A 198 -31.28 -0.68 -13.99
N ILE A 199 -31.27 0.06 -12.89
CA ILE A 199 -32.41 0.27 -12.01
C ILE A 199 -33.53 0.96 -12.78
N ARG A 200 -33.19 1.98 -13.59
CA ARG A 200 -34.21 2.69 -14.42
C ARG A 200 -34.86 1.76 -15.43
N GLN A 201 -34.09 0.92 -16.11
CA GLN A 201 -34.59 -0.07 -17.06
C GLN A 201 -35.46 -1.10 -16.37
N ALA A 202 -35.03 -1.65 -15.23
CA ALA A 202 -35.81 -2.61 -14.44
C ALA A 202 -37.14 -2.02 -13.96
N ALA A 203 -37.12 -0.77 -13.44
CA ALA A 203 -38.34 -0.08 -13.01
C ALA A 203 -39.29 0.20 -14.19
N PHE A 204 -38.76 0.56 -15.35
CA PHE A 204 -39.56 0.75 -16.56
C PHE A 204 -40.21 -0.55 -17.04
N THR A 205 -39.50 -1.65 -17.04
CA THR A 205 -40.03 -2.97 -17.44
C THR A 205 -41.13 -3.44 -16.50
N ARG A 206 -41.04 -3.14 -15.21
CA ARG A 206 -42.04 -3.51 -14.16
C ARG A 206 -43.04 -2.41 -13.85
N ARG A 207 -43.20 -1.40 -14.72
CA ARG A 207 -44.04 -0.23 -14.45
C ARG A 207 -45.50 -0.55 -14.14
N ARG A 208 -46.07 -1.59 -14.79
CA ARG A 208 -47.47 -2.04 -14.54
C ARG A 208 -47.61 -2.65 -13.14
N GLU A 209 -46.65 -3.49 -12.73
CA GLU A 209 -46.64 -4.11 -11.40
C GLU A 209 -46.50 -3.03 -10.31
N ILE A 210 -45.59 -2.04 -10.52
CA ILE A 210 -45.40 -0.91 -9.62
C ILE A 210 -46.71 -0.06 -9.50
N ALA A 211 -47.40 0.16 -10.61
CA ALA A 211 -48.66 0.90 -10.60
C ALA A 211 -49.76 0.17 -9.81
N ILE A 212 -49.88 -1.14 -9.99
CA ILE A 212 -50.82 -1.98 -9.22
C ILE A 212 -50.50 -1.94 -7.73
N MET A 213 -49.20 -2.09 -7.36
CA MET A 213 -48.75 -2.01 -5.97
C MET A 213 -49.09 -0.65 -5.33
N LYS A 214 -48.94 0.45 -6.07
CA LYS A 214 -49.32 1.80 -5.60
C LYS A 214 -50.84 1.91 -5.39
N LEU A 215 -51.65 1.35 -6.29
CA LEU A 215 -53.12 1.37 -6.17
C LEU A 215 -53.62 0.58 -4.95
N VAL A 216 -52.96 -0.51 -4.59
CA VAL A 216 -53.28 -1.32 -3.39
C VAL A 216 -52.69 -0.72 -2.10
N GLY A 217 -52.03 0.44 -2.19
CA GLY A 217 -51.48 1.17 -1.03
C GLY A 217 -50.15 0.70 -0.52
N ALA A 218 -49.33 0.01 -1.35
CA ALA A 218 -47.99 -0.39 -0.97
C ALA A 218 -47.10 0.83 -0.71
N SER A 219 -46.30 0.78 0.37
CA SER A 219 -45.36 1.84 0.73
C SER A 219 -44.22 1.96 -0.31
N ASN A 220 -43.71 3.17 -0.48
CA ASN A 220 -42.56 3.41 -1.36
C ASN A 220 -41.32 2.56 -0.98
N GLY A 221 -41.15 2.22 0.31
CA GLY A 221 -40.11 1.32 0.79
C GLY A 221 -40.30 -0.09 0.22
N THR A 222 -41.51 -0.63 0.27
CA THR A 222 -41.85 -1.96 -0.25
C THR A 222 -41.55 -2.09 -1.75
N ILE A 223 -41.81 -1.00 -2.51
CA ILE A 223 -41.53 -0.96 -3.96
C ILE A 223 -40.04 -0.88 -4.27
N ARG A 224 -39.26 -0.19 -3.44
CA ARG A 224 -37.82 0.04 -3.66
C ARG A 224 -36.92 -1.13 -3.24
N THR A 225 -37.33 -1.87 -2.19
CA THR A 225 -36.51 -2.93 -1.57
C THR A 225 -35.99 -3.97 -2.56
N PRO A 226 -36.75 -4.53 -3.51
CA PRO A 226 -36.25 -5.50 -4.48
C PRO A 226 -35.11 -4.97 -5.33
N PHE A 227 -35.18 -3.71 -5.80
CA PHE A 227 -34.16 -3.08 -6.63
C PHE A 227 -32.88 -2.80 -5.83
N ILE A 228 -33.02 -2.39 -4.56
CA ILE A 228 -31.88 -2.19 -3.65
C ILE A 228 -31.14 -3.51 -3.43
N LEU A 229 -31.90 -4.60 -3.17
CA LEU A 229 -31.29 -5.92 -2.96
C LEU A 229 -30.62 -6.46 -4.22
N GLU A 230 -31.24 -6.26 -5.40
CA GLU A 230 -30.65 -6.68 -6.69
C GLU A 230 -29.30 -6.02 -6.94
N THR A 231 -29.18 -4.71 -6.74
CA THR A 231 -27.92 -3.97 -6.88
C THR A 231 -26.92 -4.28 -5.77
N LEU A 232 -27.40 -4.50 -4.55
CA LEU A 232 -26.54 -4.88 -3.42
C LEU A 232 -25.92 -6.26 -3.64
N ILE A 233 -26.70 -7.24 -4.07
CA ILE A 233 -26.19 -8.60 -4.38
C ILE A 233 -25.14 -8.53 -5.49
N ALA A 234 -25.42 -7.82 -6.58
CA ALA A 234 -24.46 -7.67 -7.68
C ALA A 234 -23.15 -6.98 -7.23
N GLY A 235 -23.28 -5.93 -6.42
CA GLY A 235 -22.12 -5.20 -5.84
C GLY A 235 -21.30 -6.08 -4.90
N VAL A 236 -21.95 -6.81 -3.99
CA VAL A 236 -21.30 -7.72 -3.05
C VAL A 236 -20.58 -8.86 -3.79
N VAL A 237 -21.22 -9.47 -4.79
CA VAL A 237 -20.59 -10.52 -5.63
C VAL A 237 -19.37 -9.96 -6.35
N GLY A 238 -19.49 -8.78 -6.99
CA GLY A 238 -18.35 -8.12 -7.64
C GLY A 238 -17.19 -7.85 -6.68
N THR A 239 -17.51 -7.35 -5.48
CA THR A 239 -16.49 -7.09 -4.46
C THR A 239 -15.88 -8.37 -3.91
N ALA A 240 -16.64 -9.43 -3.70
CA ALA A 240 -16.12 -10.73 -3.28
C ALA A 240 -15.13 -11.31 -4.30
N LEU A 241 -15.45 -11.19 -5.60
CA LEU A 241 -14.53 -11.56 -6.67
C LEU A 241 -13.26 -10.68 -6.69
N ALA A 242 -13.40 -9.37 -6.46
CA ALA A 242 -12.27 -8.45 -6.34
C ALA A 242 -11.35 -8.82 -5.18
N VAL A 243 -11.92 -9.09 -3.99
CA VAL A 243 -11.17 -9.54 -2.81
C VAL A 243 -10.46 -10.87 -3.07
N GLY A 244 -11.12 -11.82 -3.73
CA GLY A 244 -10.53 -13.09 -4.12
C GLY A 244 -9.33 -12.91 -5.06
N LEU A 245 -9.45 -12.03 -6.07
CA LEU A 245 -8.34 -11.68 -6.97
C LEU A 245 -7.21 -10.93 -6.25
N LEU A 246 -7.54 -10.02 -5.34
CA LEU A 246 -6.56 -9.33 -4.50
C LEU A 246 -5.78 -10.30 -3.63
N TRP A 247 -6.50 -11.21 -2.99
CA TRP A 247 -5.88 -12.24 -2.15
C TRP A 247 -4.96 -13.15 -2.97
N PHE A 248 -5.41 -13.61 -4.12
CA PHE A 248 -4.63 -14.44 -5.03
C PHE A 248 -3.38 -13.70 -5.54
N SER A 249 -3.52 -12.44 -5.96
CA SER A 249 -2.39 -11.63 -6.42
C SER A 249 -1.39 -11.33 -5.31
N ALA A 250 -1.86 -11.06 -4.09
CA ALA A 250 -1.00 -10.84 -2.93
C ALA A 250 -0.25 -12.12 -2.53
N TRP A 251 -0.96 -13.26 -2.49
CA TRP A 251 -0.35 -14.55 -2.19
C TRP A 251 0.73 -14.93 -3.21
N SER A 252 0.43 -14.83 -4.50
CA SER A 252 1.36 -15.21 -5.56
C SER A 252 2.58 -14.29 -5.65
N LEU A 253 2.41 -12.98 -5.43
CA LEU A 253 3.51 -12.01 -5.56
C LEU A 253 4.36 -11.92 -4.29
N PHE A 254 3.73 -11.84 -3.13
CA PHE A 254 4.44 -11.58 -1.88
C PHE A 254 4.79 -12.87 -1.14
N ASP A 255 3.82 -13.77 -0.90
CA ASP A 255 4.05 -14.95 -0.06
C ASP A 255 4.88 -16.01 -0.79
N GLU A 256 4.74 -16.16 -2.12
CA GLU A 256 5.44 -17.19 -2.88
C GLU A 256 6.76 -16.69 -3.50
N TYR A 257 6.81 -15.46 -4.01
CA TYR A 257 7.97 -14.97 -4.78
C TYR A 257 8.90 -14.06 -3.97
N LEU A 258 8.39 -13.05 -3.27
CA LEU A 258 9.22 -12.01 -2.66
C LEU A 258 9.74 -12.38 -1.26
N ILE A 259 8.97 -13.10 -0.45
CA ILE A 259 9.40 -13.49 0.91
C ILE A 259 10.52 -14.54 0.87
N GLN A 260 10.55 -15.40 -0.16
CA GLN A 260 11.57 -16.43 -0.30
C GLN A 260 12.91 -15.91 -0.81
N GLU A 261 12.91 -14.81 -1.58
CA GLU A 261 14.11 -14.28 -2.24
C GLU A 261 14.80 -13.15 -1.48
N THR A 262 14.09 -12.44 -0.59
CA THR A 262 14.62 -11.23 0.09
C THR A 262 14.51 -11.34 1.60
N THR A 263 15.63 -11.64 2.24
CA THR A 263 15.79 -11.54 3.69
C THR A 263 15.99 -10.06 4.08
N GLY A 264 15.15 -9.52 4.95
CA GLY A 264 15.37 -8.21 5.57
C GLY A 264 14.41 -7.09 5.19
N THR A 265 13.44 -7.32 4.32
CA THR A 265 12.38 -6.34 3.99
C THR A 265 11.02 -6.79 4.52
N ALA A 266 10.26 -5.85 5.09
CA ALA A 266 8.89 -6.13 5.52
C ALA A 266 7.94 -5.94 4.33
N TYR A 267 7.34 -7.04 3.87
CA TYR A 267 6.29 -7.03 2.86
C TYR A 267 4.92 -7.22 3.50
N ILE A 268 3.89 -6.67 2.82
CA ILE A 268 2.50 -7.03 3.12
C ILE A 268 2.28 -8.50 2.76
N SER A 269 1.43 -9.16 3.53
CA SER A 269 1.03 -10.55 3.31
C SER A 269 -0.37 -10.64 2.73
N SER A 270 -0.75 -11.83 2.26
CA SER A 270 -2.14 -12.12 1.88
C SER A 270 -3.14 -11.86 3.01
N GLY A 271 -2.70 -11.90 4.28
CA GLY A 271 -3.50 -11.53 5.45
C GLY A 271 -3.96 -10.08 5.47
N ASP A 272 -3.16 -9.15 4.92
CA ASP A 272 -3.53 -7.73 4.86
C ASP A 272 -4.74 -7.47 3.96
N VAL A 273 -4.97 -8.32 2.95
CA VAL A 273 -6.18 -8.27 2.11
C VAL A 273 -7.43 -8.51 2.93
N LEU A 274 -7.41 -9.44 3.88
CA LEU A 274 -8.54 -9.73 4.76
C LEU A 274 -8.88 -8.56 5.69
N VAL A 275 -7.89 -7.75 6.06
CA VAL A 275 -8.11 -6.53 6.86
C VAL A 275 -8.83 -5.44 6.04
N ILE A 276 -8.57 -5.37 4.72
CA ILE A 276 -9.17 -4.37 3.83
C ILE A 276 -10.53 -4.84 3.30
N ALA A 277 -10.77 -6.14 3.20
CA ALA A 277 -11.99 -6.72 2.65
C ALA A 277 -13.28 -6.18 3.27
N PRO A 278 -13.45 -6.06 4.61
CA PRO A 278 -14.66 -5.49 5.19
C PRO A 278 -14.88 -4.02 4.81
N PHE A 279 -13.81 -3.24 4.67
CA PHE A 279 -13.91 -1.85 4.21
C PHE A 279 -14.48 -1.78 2.78
N LEU A 280 -13.99 -2.61 1.85
CA LEU A 280 -14.48 -2.67 0.48
C LEU A 280 -15.94 -3.12 0.41
N LEU A 281 -16.34 -4.11 1.25
CA LEU A 281 -17.72 -4.60 1.33
C LEU A 281 -18.67 -3.53 1.87
N VAL A 282 -18.30 -2.80 2.90
CA VAL A 282 -19.09 -1.71 3.45
C VAL A 282 -19.24 -0.58 2.42
N LEU A 283 -18.13 -0.23 1.76
CA LEU A 283 -18.13 0.82 0.74
C LEU A 283 -19.10 0.51 -0.42
N VAL A 284 -19.04 -0.71 -0.98
CA VAL A 284 -19.95 -1.09 -2.08
C VAL A 284 -21.38 -1.16 -1.61
N ALA A 285 -21.66 -1.61 -0.37
CA ALA A 285 -23.01 -1.64 0.18
C ALA A 285 -23.60 -0.22 0.29
N ILE A 286 -22.84 0.74 0.80
CA ILE A 286 -23.23 2.15 0.87
C ILE A 286 -23.51 2.69 -0.54
N LEU A 287 -22.65 2.44 -1.50
CA LEU A 287 -22.80 2.92 -2.88
C LEU A 287 -24.02 2.30 -3.57
N ALA A 288 -24.26 1.00 -3.41
CA ALA A 288 -25.41 0.32 -3.97
C ALA A 288 -26.72 0.86 -3.41
N VAL A 289 -26.81 1.02 -2.09
CA VAL A 289 -27.99 1.57 -1.41
C VAL A 289 -28.23 3.03 -1.81
N ALA A 290 -27.18 3.87 -1.80
CA ALA A 290 -27.26 5.27 -2.16
C ALA A 290 -27.72 5.45 -3.62
N THR A 291 -27.08 4.74 -4.55
CA THR A 291 -27.41 4.79 -5.99
C THR A 291 -28.85 4.35 -6.23
N SER A 292 -29.28 3.24 -5.62
CA SER A 292 -30.62 2.71 -5.77
C SER A 292 -31.70 3.67 -5.21
N THR A 293 -31.45 4.21 -4.03
CA THR A 293 -32.37 5.15 -3.39
C THR A 293 -32.55 6.45 -4.18
N VAL A 294 -31.42 7.04 -4.61
CA VAL A 294 -31.44 8.30 -5.38
C VAL A 294 -32.09 8.10 -6.75
N THR A 295 -31.75 7.00 -7.45
CA THR A 295 -32.35 6.72 -8.78
C THR A 295 -33.85 6.49 -8.71
N LEU A 296 -34.29 5.67 -7.74
CA LEU A 296 -35.73 5.39 -7.58
C LEU A 296 -36.49 6.58 -7.02
N TRP A 297 -35.91 7.42 -6.18
CA TRP A 297 -36.55 8.63 -5.70
C TRP A 297 -36.85 9.60 -6.83
N ARG A 298 -35.93 9.77 -7.77
CA ARG A 298 -36.14 10.59 -8.98
C ARG A 298 -37.20 9.99 -9.92
N TYR A 299 -37.20 8.64 -10.08
CA TYR A 299 -38.11 7.95 -11.00
C TYR A 299 -39.53 7.84 -10.46
N LEU A 300 -39.73 7.67 -9.15
CA LEU A 300 -41.03 7.50 -8.52
C LEU A 300 -41.75 8.85 -8.18
N ARG A 301 -41.02 9.96 -8.31
CA ARG A 301 -41.56 11.31 -8.08
C ARG A 301 -42.30 11.87 -9.29
N VAL A 302 -42.14 11.26 -10.45
CA VAL A 302 -42.90 11.55 -11.68
C VAL A 302 -44.03 10.55 -11.81
#